data_656aa78b9b9599a904056e512c299613
#
_entry.id   656aa78b9b9599a904056e512c299613
#
_cell.length_a   1.000
_cell.length_b   1.000
_cell.length_c   1.000
_cell.angle_alpha   90.00
_cell.angle_beta   90.00
_cell.angle_gamma   90.00
#
_symmetry.space_group_name_H-M   'P 1'
#
loop_
_entity.id
_entity.type
_entity.pdbx_description
1 polymer ?
#
loop_
_entity_poly.entity_id
_entity_poly.type
_entity_poly.pdbx_seq_one_letter_code
_entity_poly.pdbx_strand_id
1 'polypeptide(L)'
;MIIFAVYSNAKNAAEYYPAENFLAGETRSESYGSPSSTEGQRFSKVISEIIKGRLNRGAFEEVISELEILTEEMEGYVKSLSMTYEDRVWSGTMISKVPPTNVTSFTFSARAIIEANGTVTYINISIENLDASHQNQEDVYSTITLYLTEIKPENGKNEILSSIVSALPILTTSLVWIAEGLVIGVPLCFIFLGIVILVNRGIVPLWKNTLKKPK
;
A
#
# COMPACT_ATOMS: atom_id res chain seq x y z
N MET A 1 -17.54 19.84 -12.87
CA MET A 1 -16.53 19.86 -11.79
C MET A 1 -17.06 18.98 -10.66
N ILE A 2 -16.69 17.69 -10.68
CA ILE A 2 -17.15 16.69 -9.69
C ILE A 2 -15.93 16.32 -8.88
N ILE A 3 -15.95 16.73 -7.60
CA ILE A 3 -14.89 16.42 -6.63
C ILE A 3 -15.26 15.07 -6.02
N PHE A 4 -14.53 14.02 -6.37
CA PHE A 4 -14.58 12.75 -5.64
C PHE A 4 -13.68 12.85 -4.42
N ALA A 5 -14.30 12.94 -3.24
CA ALA A 5 -13.62 12.75 -1.98
C ALA A 5 -13.39 11.25 -1.77
N VAL A 6 -12.15 10.80 -1.92
CA VAL A 6 -11.74 9.45 -1.50
C VAL A 6 -11.53 9.50 0.01
N TYR A 7 -12.53 9.10 0.77
CA TYR A 7 -12.37 8.81 2.19
C TYR A 7 -11.66 7.47 2.33
N SER A 8 -10.39 7.52 2.65
CA SER A 8 -9.57 6.38 3.04
C SER A 8 -10.14 5.75 4.31
N ASN A 9 -10.46 4.47 4.22
CA ASN A 9 -11.00 3.64 5.29
C ASN A 9 -9.85 3.12 6.17
N ALA A 10 -9.22 4.02 6.94
CA ALA A 10 -8.12 3.71 7.86
C ALA A 10 -8.63 3.33 9.28
N LYS A 11 -9.72 2.59 9.39
CA LYS A 11 -10.31 2.24 10.69
C LYS A 11 -10.28 0.77 11.08
N ASN A 12 -9.66 -0.13 10.32
CA ASN A 12 -9.69 -1.58 10.62
C ASN A 12 -8.30 -2.23 10.82
N ALA A 13 -7.25 -1.47 11.11
CA ALA A 13 -5.93 -2.04 11.40
C ALA A 13 -5.51 -2.01 12.90
N ALA A 14 -6.39 -1.55 13.80
CA ALA A 14 -6.07 -1.36 15.21
C ALA A 14 -6.68 -2.40 16.16
N GLU A 15 -7.23 -3.51 15.67
CA GLU A 15 -8.01 -4.43 16.52
C GLU A 15 -7.58 -5.90 16.46
N TYR A 16 -6.27 -6.20 16.40
CA TYR A 16 -5.87 -7.61 16.54
C TYR A 16 -4.45 -7.82 17.08
N TYR A 17 -4.12 -7.18 18.22
CA TYR A 17 -3.09 -7.71 19.14
C TYR A 17 -3.51 -7.43 20.56
N PRO A 18 -3.94 -8.46 21.35
CA PRO A 18 -4.09 -8.29 22.77
C PRO A 18 -2.70 -8.17 23.38
N ALA A 19 -2.39 -6.98 23.88
CA ALA A 19 -1.21 -6.69 24.69
C ALA A 19 -1.42 -7.17 26.14
N GLU A 20 -1.79 -8.43 26.32
CA GLU A 20 -1.92 -9.06 27.62
C GLU A 20 -1.24 -10.42 27.58
N ASN A 21 0.05 -10.45 27.89
CA ASN A 21 0.72 -11.61 28.53
C ASN A 21 2.24 -11.43 28.70
N PHE A 22 2.73 -10.20 28.91
CA PHE A 22 4.16 -10.01 29.18
C PHE A 22 4.47 -9.33 30.51
N LEU A 23 3.56 -9.39 31.51
CA LEU A 23 3.83 -8.93 32.86
C LEU A 23 3.10 -9.80 33.90
N ALA A 24 3.57 -11.01 34.12
CA ALA A 24 3.32 -11.74 35.35
C ALA A 24 4.47 -12.73 35.60
N GLY A 25 5.64 -12.21 35.87
CA GLY A 25 6.77 -12.92 36.47
C GLY A 25 6.85 -12.51 37.92
N GLU A 26 6.46 -13.41 38.79
CA GLU A 26 6.36 -13.31 40.25
C GLU A 26 7.57 -12.66 40.88
N THR A 27 7.32 -11.62 41.68
CA THR A 27 8.24 -11.14 42.74
C THR A 27 8.30 -12.17 43.83
N ARG A 28 9.22 -13.10 43.74
CA ARG A 28 9.63 -13.93 44.88
C ARG A 28 10.78 -13.24 45.58
N SER A 29 10.46 -12.52 46.64
CA SER A 29 11.46 -12.00 47.58
C SER A 29 12.05 -13.16 48.38
N GLU A 30 13.24 -13.61 48.00
CA GLU A 30 14.10 -14.38 48.88
C GLU A 30 15.29 -13.51 49.30
N SER A 31 15.20 -12.99 50.53
CA SER A 31 16.30 -12.45 51.29
C SER A 31 17.26 -13.58 51.66
N TYR A 32 18.47 -13.61 51.09
CA TYR A 32 19.63 -14.26 51.73
C TYR A 32 20.95 -13.73 51.13
N GLY A 33 21.82 -13.28 52.04
CA GLY A 33 23.28 -13.31 51.89
C GLY A 33 23.89 -12.17 51.07
N SER A 34 24.64 -11.30 51.74
CA SER A 34 25.60 -10.41 51.07
C SER A 34 26.45 -11.21 50.09
N PRO A 35 26.43 -10.93 48.82
CA PRO A 35 27.41 -11.44 47.89
C PRO A 35 28.60 -10.51 47.86
N SER A 36 29.78 -11.10 48.08
CA SER A 36 31.04 -10.57 47.58
C SER A 36 30.85 -9.96 46.20
N SER A 37 31.42 -8.77 46.01
CA SER A 37 31.44 -8.03 44.74
C SER A 37 32.05 -8.88 43.62
N THR A 38 31.22 -9.70 43.00
CA THR A 38 31.50 -10.24 41.67
C THR A 38 31.15 -9.10 40.73
N GLU A 39 32.16 -8.50 40.11
CA GLU A 39 31.98 -7.57 38.97
C GLU A 39 31.01 -8.22 38.00
N GLY A 40 29.79 -7.71 37.95
CA GLY A 40 28.77 -8.21 37.06
C GLY A 40 29.27 -8.05 35.62
N GLN A 41 29.53 -9.15 34.95
CA GLN A 41 29.78 -9.17 33.51
C GLN A 41 28.66 -8.42 32.85
N ARG A 42 28.95 -7.23 32.33
CA ARG A 42 28.01 -6.46 31.51
C ARG A 42 27.97 -7.10 30.14
N PHE A 43 27.00 -7.94 29.89
CA PHE A 43 26.72 -8.43 28.54
C PHE A 43 26.09 -7.31 27.71
N SER A 44 26.70 -6.98 26.61
CA SER A 44 26.06 -6.13 25.59
C SER A 44 25.19 -7.00 24.69
N LYS A 45 23.90 -6.68 24.62
CA LYS A 45 22.96 -7.37 23.79
C LYS A 45 23.03 -6.74 22.39
N VAL A 46 23.42 -7.51 21.39
CA VAL A 46 23.41 -7.10 20.00
C VAL A 46 22.32 -7.86 19.26
N ILE A 47 21.58 -7.14 18.44
CA ILE A 47 20.48 -7.69 17.66
C ILE A 47 20.91 -7.72 16.19
N SER A 48 20.76 -8.87 15.55
CA SER A 48 20.89 -9.03 14.11
C SER A 48 19.52 -9.28 13.51
N GLU A 49 19.08 -8.43 12.61
CA GLU A 49 17.76 -8.51 12.00
C GLU A 49 17.86 -8.54 10.49
N ILE A 50 17.01 -9.36 9.87
CA ILE A 50 16.87 -9.45 8.41
C ILE A 50 15.41 -9.16 8.06
N ILE A 51 15.20 -8.15 7.23
CA ILE A 51 13.90 -7.78 6.68
C ILE A 51 13.94 -7.95 5.17
N LYS A 52 12.96 -8.67 4.60
CA LYS A 52 12.80 -8.77 3.14
C LYS A 52 11.47 -8.17 2.73
N GLY A 53 11.50 -7.29 1.72
CA GLY A 53 10.34 -6.62 1.18
C GLY A 53 10.25 -6.72 -0.33
N ARG A 54 9.01 -6.73 -0.84
CA ARG A 54 8.69 -6.53 -2.25
C ARG A 54 8.00 -5.20 -2.39
N LEU A 55 8.56 -4.32 -3.21
CA LEU A 55 8.08 -2.97 -3.42
C LEU A 55 7.26 -2.87 -4.70
N ASN A 56 6.32 -1.97 -4.70
CA ASN A 56 5.61 -1.57 -5.91
C ASN A 56 6.60 -0.95 -6.89
N ARG A 57 6.29 -1.04 -8.17
CA ARG A 57 7.16 -0.52 -9.22
C ARG A 57 7.32 0.99 -9.10
N GLY A 58 8.56 1.47 -9.16
CA GLY A 58 8.91 2.89 -9.07
C GLY A 58 9.01 3.44 -7.66
N ALA A 59 8.75 2.62 -6.62
CA ALA A 59 8.85 3.04 -5.22
C ALA A 59 10.24 2.78 -4.60
N PHE A 60 11.14 2.11 -5.32
CA PHE A 60 12.39 1.60 -4.74
C PHE A 60 13.30 2.73 -4.23
N GLU A 61 13.54 3.75 -5.04
CA GLU A 61 14.44 4.86 -4.70
C GLU A 61 13.88 5.70 -3.54
N GLU A 62 12.57 5.94 -3.53
CA GLU A 62 11.88 6.67 -2.47
C GLU A 62 11.99 5.91 -1.13
N VAL A 63 11.69 4.61 -1.14
CA VAL A 63 11.78 3.76 0.06
C VAL A 63 13.20 3.68 0.60
N ILE A 64 14.22 3.56 -0.28
CA ILE A 64 15.62 3.57 0.17
C ILE A 64 15.97 4.90 0.84
N SER A 65 15.57 6.02 0.25
CA SER A 65 15.83 7.35 0.82
C SER A 65 15.14 7.54 2.19
N GLU A 66 13.90 7.08 2.34
CA GLU A 66 13.19 7.13 3.62
C GLU A 66 13.86 6.24 4.68
N LEU A 67 14.37 5.06 4.30
CA LEU A 67 15.08 4.16 5.21
C LEU A 67 16.45 4.70 5.61
N GLU A 68 17.15 5.43 4.74
CA GLU A 68 18.38 6.15 5.08
C GLU A 68 18.11 7.24 6.12
N ILE A 69 17.11 8.07 5.89
CA ILE A 69 16.68 9.12 6.84
C ILE A 69 16.28 8.50 8.18
N LEU A 70 15.47 7.43 8.16
CA LEU A 70 15.08 6.72 9.37
C LEU A 70 16.31 6.18 10.14
N THR A 71 17.32 5.69 9.42
CA THR A 71 18.55 5.18 10.06
C THR A 71 19.28 6.30 10.80
N GLU A 72 19.37 7.48 10.21
CA GLU A 72 19.99 8.65 10.84
C GLU A 72 19.16 9.17 12.03
N GLU A 73 17.83 9.24 11.90
CA GLU A 73 16.92 9.63 12.99
C GLU A 73 17.01 8.71 14.21
N MET A 74 17.33 7.44 13.98
CA MET A 74 17.52 6.44 15.04
C MET A 74 18.96 6.38 15.59
N GLU A 75 19.76 7.44 15.36
CA GLU A 75 21.15 7.56 15.78
C GLU A 75 22.05 6.44 15.22
N GLY A 76 21.64 5.89 14.07
CA GLY A 76 22.36 4.86 13.33
C GLY A 76 23.14 5.40 12.16
N TYR A 77 23.69 4.49 11.36
CA TYR A 77 24.32 4.81 10.07
C TYR A 77 24.20 3.65 9.09
N VAL A 78 24.18 3.98 7.81
CA VAL A 78 24.20 2.99 6.73
C VAL A 78 25.62 2.51 6.53
N LYS A 79 25.86 1.22 6.84
CA LYS A 79 27.19 0.59 6.63
C LYS A 79 27.43 0.27 5.16
N SER A 80 26.41 -0.16 4.46
CA SER A 80 26.53 -0.58 3.06
C SER A 80 25.17 -0.46 2.36
N LEU A 81 25.19 0.06 1.15
CA LEU A 81 24.05 0.09 0.24
C LEU A 81 24.52 -0.43 -1.13
N SER A 82 23.85 -1.47 -1.61
CA SER A 82 24.07 -2.02 -2.94
C SER A 82 22.75 -2.04 -3.69
N MET A 83 22.71 -1.45 -4.87
CA MET A 83 21.52 -1.39 -5.73
C MET A 83 21.87 -1.90 -7.12
N THR A 84 20.95 -2.67 -7.69
CA THR A 84 21.09 -3.23 -9.05
C THR A 84 19.80 -3.03 -9.80
N TYR A 85 19.89 -2.55 -11.02
CA TYR A 85 18.76 -2.46 -11.95
C TYR A 85 18.92 -3.46 -13.07
N GLU A 86 18.11 -4.51 -13.06
CA GLU A 86 18.14 -5.58 -14.04
C GLU A 86 16.72 -5.98 -14.45
N ASP A 87 16.50 -6.31 -15.70
CA ASP A 87 15.19 -6.70 -16.23
C ASP A 87 14.06 -5.66 -15.97
N ARG A 88 14.39 -4.38 -15.87
CA ARG A 88 13.48 -3.29 -15.52
C ARG A 88 12.93 -3.36 -14.09
N VAL A 89 13.68 -3.97 -13.19
CA VAL A 89 13.36 -4.15 -11.78
C VAL A 89 14.54 -3.67 -10.95
N TRP A 90 14.29 -2.83 -9.97
CA TRP A 90 15.25 -2.51 -8.94
C TRP A 90 15.31 -3.62 -7.89
N SER A 91 16.49 -3.95 -7.47
CA SER A 91 16.76 -4.78 -6.31
C SER A 91 17.96 -4.25 -5.54
N GLY A 92 17.96 -4.42 -4.23
CA GLY A 92 19.08 -3.95 -3.43
C GLY A 92 19.14 -4.52 -2.04
N THR A 93 20.29 -4.32 -1.44
CA THR A 93 20.57 -4.69 -0.05
C THR A 93 21.11 -3.47 0.67
N MET A 94 20.47 -3.09 1.76
CA MET A 94 20.90 -2.05 2.67
C MET A 94 21.27 -2.67 4.02
N ILE A 95 22.44 -2.35 4.54
CA ILE A 95 22.89 -2.79 5.86
C ILE A 95 23.00 -1.55 6.74
N SER A 96 22.12 -1.46 7.72
CA SER A 96 22.09 -0.38 8.70
C SER A 96 22.65 -0.84 10.04
N LYS A 97 23.36 0.04 10.71
CA LYS A 97 23.83 -0.11 12.08
C LYS A 97 23.05 0.83 12.98
N VAL A 98 22.30 0.28 13.92
CA VAL A 98 21.40 1.03 14.80
C VAL A 98 21.72 0.67 16.25
N PRO A 99 21.69 1.64 17.21
CA PRO A 99 21.86 1.33 18.62
C PRO A 99 20.85 0.29 19.10
N PRO A 100 21.23 -0.67 19.94
CA PRO A 100 20.34 -1.75 20.40
C PRO A 100 19.03 -1.25 21.03
N THR A 101 19.05 -0.06 21.63
CA THR A 101 17.90 0.60 22.25
C THR A 101 16.84 1.01 21.22
N ASN A 102 17.26 1.32 20.00
CA ASN A 102 16.41 1.89 18.95
C ASN A 102 15.97 0.84 17.91
N VAL A 103 16.49 -0.39 17.98
CA VAL A 103 16.21 -1.45 16.99
C VAL A 103 14.71 -1.71 16.84
N THR A 104 13.97 -1.85 17.94
CA THR A 104 12.54 -2.15 17.90
C THR A 104 11.75 -1.03 17.22
N SER A 105 12.08 0.23 17.52
CA SER A 105 11.44 1.40 16.89
C SER A 105 11.80 1.49 15.42
N PHE A 106 13.07 1.24 15.09
CA PHE A 106 13.53 1.18 13.70
C PHE A 106 12.79 0.12 12.90
N THR A 107 12.72 -1.12 13.42
CA THR A 107 12.03 -2.24 12.75
C THR A 107 10.57 -1.92 12.48
N PHE A 108 9.87 -1.35 13.47
CA PHE A 108 8.47 -0.98 13.31
C PHE A 108 8.29 0.08 12.22
N SER A 109 9.10 1.14 12.24
CA SER A 109 9.03 2.22 11.25
C SER A 109 9.46 1.76 9.86
N ALA A 110 10.55 0.99 9.75
CA ALA A 110 11.01 0.42 8.48
C ALA A 110 9.96 -0.51 7.85
N ARG A 111 9.30 -1.33 8.68
CA ARG A 111 8.19 -2.15 8.24
C ARG A 111 7.03 -1.30 7.70
N ALA A 112 6.65 -0.23 8.40
CA ALA A 112 5.57 0.67 7.97
C ALA A 112 5.89 1.34 6.61
N ILE A 113 7.13 1.80 6.41
CA ILE A 113 7.60 2.37 5.14
C ILE A 113 7.49 1.34 4.01
N ILE A 114 7.95 0.12 4.24
CA ILE A 114 7.90 -0.95 3.24
C ILE A 114 6.45 -1.36 2.94
N GLU A 115 5.57 -1.47 3.96
CA GLU A 115 4.16 -1.84 3.79
C GLU A 115 3.33 -0.75 3.10
N ALA A 116 3.69 0.52 3.26
CA ALA A 116 3.06 1.63 2.53
C ALA A 116 3.35 1.57 1.02
N ASN A 117 4.52 1.07 0.63
CA ASN A 117 5.03 1.04 -0.73
C ASN A 117 5.10 -0.38 -1.34
N GLY A 118 4.61 -1.39 -0.63
CA GLY A 118 4.73 -2.78 -1.05
C GLY A 118 4.27 -3.78 -0.01
N THR A 119 5.05 -4.83 0.20
CA THR A 119 4.74 -5.90 1.14
C THR A 119 6.01 -6.42 1.79
N VAL A 120 5.99 -6.57 3.12
CA VAL A 120 7.03 -7.29 3.85
C VAL A 120 6.81 -8.79 3.70
N THR A 121 7.83 -9.50 3.22
CA THR A 121 7.73 -10.94 2.94
C THR A 121 8.40 -11.81 3.99
N TYR A 122 9.35 -11.25 4.73
CA TYR A 122 10.09 -12.01 5.73
C TYR A 122 10.73 -11.08 6.76
N ILE A 123 10.67 -11.45 8.04
CA ILE A 123 11.41 -10.82 9.14
C ILE A 123 12.02 -11.94 9.97
N ASN A 124 13.32 -11.81 10.29
CA ASN A 124 14.01 -12.69 11.21
C ASN A 124 14.86 -11.87 12.16
N ILE A 125 14.74 -12.15 13.45
CA ILE A 125 15.45 -11.45 14.52
C ILE A 125 16.30 -12.49 15.27
N SER A 126 17.61 -12.24 15.35
CA SER A 126 18.55 -13.01 16.15
C SER A 126 19.15 -12.11 17.21
N ILE A 127 19.24 -12.62 18.44
CA ILE A 127 19.75 -11.88 19.57
C ILE A 127 21.00 -12.60 20.07
N GLU A 128 22.11 -11.89 20.09
CA GLU A 128 23.39 -12.39 20.59
C GLU A 128 23.81 -11.60 21.82
N ASN A 129 24.26 -12.30 22.86
CA ASN A 129 24.89 -11.70 24.01
C ASN A 129 26.40 -11.72 23.79
N LEU A 130 27.00 -10.55 23.66
CA LEU A 130 28.45 -10.42 23.55
C LEU A 130 29.09 -10.27 24.90
N ASP A 131 30.15 -11.07 25.17
CA ASP A 131 30.97 -10.90 26.34
C ASP A 131 31.76 -9.59 26.26
N ALA A 132 31.86 -8.87 27.35
CA ALA A 132 32.50 -7.56 27.44
C ALA A 132 33.99 -7.54 26.99
N SER A 133 34.62 -8.72 26.88
CA SER A 133 36.03 -8.87 26.51
C SER A 133 36.31 -8.67 25.00
N HIS A 134 35.29 -8.60 24.14
CA HIS A 134 35.42 -8.52 22.68
C HIS A 134 34.79 -7.28 22.08
N GLN A 135 34.57 -6.21 22.83
CA GLN A 135 33.92 -5.01 22.35
C GLN A 135 34.86 -4.14 21.50
N ASN A 136 34.87 -4.38 20.20
CA ASN A 136 35.24 -3.34 19.26
C ASN A 136 34.08 -2.32 19.19
N GLN A 137 34.38 -1.07 18.89
CA GLN A 137 33.37 0.02 18.86
C GLN A 137 32.24 -0.25 17.83
N GLU A 138 32.47 -1.09 16.82
CA GLU A 138 31.45 -1.55 15.85
C GLU A 138 30.48 -2.59 16.43
N ASP A 139 30.88 -3.33 17.45
CA ASP A 139 30.09 -4.42 18.06
C ASP A 139 29.00 -3.90 19.00
N VAL A 140 29.00 -2.59 19.30
CA VAL A 140 27.98 -1.93 20.13
C VAL A 140 26.68 -1.71 19.35
N TYR A 141 26.75 -1.67 18.01
CA TYR A 141 25.59 -1.45 17.15
C TYR A 141 24.96 -2.76 16.69
N SER A 142 23.65 -2.80 16.72
CA SER A 142 22.87 -3.88 16.10
C SER A 142 22.90 -3.77 14.58
N THR A 143 22.83 -4.91 13.91
CA THR A 143 22.88 -4.97 12.44
C THR A 143 21.50 -5.27 11.87
N ILE A 144 21.00 -4.40 11.02
CA ILE A 144 19.73 -4.62 10.32
C ILE A 144 20.03 -4.69 8.82
N THR A 145 19.66 -5.82 8.23
CA THR A 145 19.86 -6.08 6.80
C THR A 145 18.52 -6.09 6.10
N LEU A 146 18.33 -5.15 5.18
CA LEU A 146 17.13 -5.02 4.37
C LEU A 146 17.41 -5.53 2.95
N TYR A 147 16.61 -6.50 2.50
CA TYR A 147 16.60 -6.99 1.12
C TYR A 147 15.30 -6.51 0.45
N LEU A 148 15.42 -5.60 -0.49
CA LEU A 148 14.29 -5.00 -1.18
C LEU A 148 14.35 -5.33 -2.66
N THR A 149 13.21 -5.66 -3.24
CA THR A 149 13.09 -5.96 -4.67
C THR A 149 11.75 -5.45 -5.18
N GLU A 150 11.74 -4.75 -6.30
CA GLU A 150 10.49 -4.37 -6.95
C GLU A 150 9.77 -5.58 -7.54
N ILE A 151 8.45 -5.49 -7.61
CA ILE A 151 7.64 -6.49 -8.29
C ILE A 151 7.93 -6.44 -9.78
N LYS A 152 8.35 -7.59 -10.33
CA LYS A 152 8.59 -7.73 -11.77
C LYS A 152 7.28 -7.43 -12.53
N PRO A 153 7.29 -6.57 -13.56
CA PRO A 153 6.11 -6.37 -14.37
C PRO A 153 5.70 -7.72 -14.97
N GLU A 154 4.48 -8.15 -14.68
CA GLU A 154 3.92 -9.26 -15.42
C GLU A 154 3.98 -8.92 -16.90
N ASN A 155 4.58 -9.80 -17.69
CA ASN A 155 4.76 -9.60 -19.12
C ASN A 155 3.44 -9.10 -19.72
N GLY A 156 3.45 -7.91 -20.32
CA GLY A 156 2.29 -7.10 -20.73
C GLY A 156 1.23 -7.74 -21.64
N LYS A 157 1.28 -9.06 -21.84
CA LYS A 157 0.18 -9.84 -22.41
C LYS A 157 -1.02 -9.93 -21.45
N ASN A 158 -0.77 -9.93 -20.13
CA ASN A 158 -1.85 -10.06 -19.15
C ASN A 158 -2.46 -8.69 -18.77
N GLU A 159 -1.70 -7.59 -18.85
CA GLU A 159 -2.23 -6.24 -18.60
C GLU A 159 -3.26 -5.83 -19.67
N ILE A 160 -2.96 -6.11 -20.94
CA ILE A 160 -3.92 -5.83 -22.03
C ILE A 160 -5.16 -6.71 -21.88
N LEU A 161 -4.98 -8.00 -21.56
CA LEU A 161 -6.10 -8.91 -21.31
C LEU A 161 -6.91 -8.50 -20.07
N SER A 162 -6.27 -8.15 -18.97
CA SER A 162 -6.97 -7.71 -17.75
C SER A 162 -7.71 -6.39 -17.97
N SER A 163 -7.12 -5.45 -18.73
CA SER A 163 -7.76 -4.21 -19.10
C SER A 163 -8.97 -4.44 -20.02
N ILE A 164 -8.88 -5.39 -20.95
CA ILE A 164 -10.00 -5.79 -21.81
C ILE A 164 -11.09 -6.48 -20.98
N VAL A 165 -10.72 -7.40 -20.10
CA VAL A 165 -11.67 -8.12 -19.22
C VAL A 165 -12.38 -7.15 -18.27
N SER A 166 -11.68 -6.16 -17.72
CA SER A 166 -12.28 -5.15 -16.85
C SER A 166 -13.17 -4.14 -17.59
N ALA A 167 -12.93 -3.93 -18.89
CA ALA A 167 -13.76 -3.09 -19.73
C ALA A 167 -15.05 -3.81 -20.26
N LEU A 168 -15.04 -5.13 -20.32
CA LEU A 168 -16.17 -5.94 -20.77
C LEU A 168 -17.50 -5.65 -20.03
N PRO A 169 -17.54 -5.57 -18.68
CA PRO A 169 -18.77 -5.22 -17.96
C PRO A 169 -19.33 -3.84 -18.34
N ILE A 170 -18.44 -2.88 -18.57
CA ILE A 170 -18.83 -1.51 -18.96
C ILE A 170 -19.44 -1.53 -20.37
N LEU A 171 -18.84 -2.27 -21.29
CA LEU A 171 -19.32 -2.44 -22.66
C LEU A 171 -20.69 -3.16 -22.69
N THR A 172 -20.87 -4.22 -21.93
CA THR A 172 -22.15 -4.94 -21.87
C THR A 172 -23.25 -4.07 -21.27
N THR A 173 -22.96 -3.33 -20.20
CA THR A 173 -23.92 -2.40 -19.60
C THR A 173 -24.31 -1.29 -20.58
N SER A 174 -23.36 -0.72 -21.32
CA SER A 174 -23.64 0.30 -22.33
C SER A 174 -24.51 -0.23 -23.48
N LEU A 175 -24.26 -1.46 -23.94
CA LEU A 175 -25.07 -2.12 -24.95
C LEU A 175 -26.51 -2.35 -24.52
N VAL A 176 -26.71 -2.74 -23.24
CA VAL A 176 -28.06 -2.92 -22.68
C VAL A 176 -28.81 -1.59 -22.66
N TRP A 177 -28.19 -0.49 -22.21
CA TRP A 177 -28.79 0.85 -22.22
C TRP A 177 -29.17 1.34 -23.64
N ILE A 178 -28.32 1.05 -24.63
CA ILE A 178 -28.61 1.36 -26.03
C ILE A 178 -29.79 0.54 -26.54
N ALA A 179 -29.82 -0.75 -26.22
CA ALA A 179 -30.95 -1.62 -26.63
C ALA A 179 -32.28 -1.19 -25.99
N GLU A 180 -32.28 -0.88 -24.69
CA GLU A 180 -33.46 -0.34 -24.02
C GLU A 180 -33.90 1.01 -24.57
N GLY A 181 -32.95 1.90 -24.85
CA GLY A 181 -33.22 3.19 -25.49
C GLY A 181 -33.84 3.05 -26.89
N LEU A 182 -33.40 2.06 -27.68
CA LEU A 182 -33.97 1.75 -28.96
C LEU A 182 -35.39 1.19 -28.89
N VAL A 183 -35.66 0.26 -27.97
CA VAL A 183 -36.97 -0.35 -27.78
C VAL A 183 -38.02 0.69 -27.40
N ILE A 184 -37.68 1.68 -26.61
CA ILE A 184 -38.58 2.75 -26.17
C ILE A 184 -38.57 3.92 -27.17
N GLY A 185 -37.43 4.30 -27.68
CA GLY A 185 -37.25 5.47 -28.55
C GLY A 185 -37.88 5.32 -29.91
N VAL A 186 -37.79 4.12 -30.53
CA VAL A 186 -38.31 3.87 -31.85
C VAL A 186 -39.85 4.02 -31.92
N PRO A 187 -40.65 3.41 -31.01
CA PRO A 187 -42.10 3.62 -30.99
C PRO A 187 -42.48 5.08 -30.74
N LEU A 188 -41.77 5.78 -29.85
CA LEU A 188 -42.01 7.19 -29.57
C LEU A 188 -41.76 8.07 -30.80
N CYS A 189 -40.71 7.79 -31.56
CA CYS A 189 -40.45 8.49 -32.84
C CYS A 189 -41.59 8.31 -33.88
N PHE A 190 -42.16 7.10 -33.98
CA PHE A 190 -43.30 6.84 -34.86
C PHE A 190 -44.55 7.57 -34.39
N ILE A 191 -44.83 7.62 -33.11
CA ILE A 191 -45.94 8.39 -32.57
C ILE A 191 -45.77 9.88 -32.86
N PHE A 192 -44.57 10.41 -32.63
CA PHE A 192 -44.28 11.83 -32.90
C PHE A 192 -44.41 12.17 -34.37
N LEU A 193 -43.89 11.33 -35.26
CA LEU A 193 -44.08 11.47 -36.72
C LEU A 193 -45.57 11.43 -37.12
N GLY A 194 -46.34 10.49 -36.54
CA GLY A 194 -47.77 10.41 -36.74
C GLY A 194 -48.50 11.70 -36.34
N ILE A 195 -48.18 12.28 -35.20
CA ILE A 195 -48.73 13.54 -34.71
C ILE A 195 -48.39 14.70 -35.69
N VAL A 196 -47.12 14.79 -36.10
CA VAL A 196 -46.67 15.85 -37.05
C VAL A 196 -47.41 15.76 -38.38
N ILE A 197 -47.59 14.54 -38.92
CA ILE A 197 -48.33 14.33 -40.17
C ILE A 197 -49.82 14.73 -39.99
N LEU A 198 -50.43 14.35 -38.87
CA LEU A 198 -51.83 14.64 -38.54
C LEU A 198 -52.07 16.14 -38.41
N VAL A 199 -51.18 16.84 -37.74
CA VAL A 199 -51.25 18.31 -37.59
C VAL A 199 -51.06 18.99 -38.95
N ASN A 200 -50.06 18.57 -39.72
CA ASN A 200 -49.71 19.23 -40.94
C ASN A 200 -50.71 18.95 -42.07
N ARG A 201 -51.30 17.75 -42.12
CA ARG A 201 -52.22 17.33 -43.17
C ARG A 201 -53.69 17.54 -42.82
N GLY A 202 -54.03 17.56 -41.52
CA GLY A 202 -55.40 17.72 -41.03
C GLY A 202 -55.71 19.11 -40.48
N ILE A 203 -54.98 19.53 -39.49
CA ILE A 203 -55.31 20.75 -38.72
C ILE A 203 -54.99 22.04 -39.48
N VAL A 204 -53.82 22.09 -40.11
CA VAL A 204 -53.35 23.29 -40.85
C VAL A 204 -54.28 23.66 -42.06
N PRO A 205 -54.75 22.73 -42.90
CA PRO A 205 -55.66 23.08 -43.96
C PRO A 205 -57.04 23.47 -43.47
N LEU A 206 -57.56 22.84 -42.42
CA LEU A 206 -58.82 23.23 -41.78
C LEU A 206 -58.76 24.64 -41.21
N TRP A 207 -57.71 25.02 -40.61
CA TRP A 207 -57.50 26.37 -40.05
C TRP A 207 -57.38 27.41 -41.13
N LYS A 208 -56.66 27.12 -42.20
CA LYS A 208 -56.63 28.01 -43.40
C LYS A 208 -57.98 28.22 -44.09
N ASN A 209 -58.84 27.19 -44.08
CA ASN A 209 -60.20 27.32 -44.72
C ASN A 209 -61.15 28.10 -43.78
N THR A 210 -61.01 28.01 -42.46
CA THR A 210 -61.83 28.75 -41.52
C THR A 210 -61.51 30.24 -41.47
N LEU A 211 -60.21 30.58 -41.67
CA LEU A 211 -59.80 32.00 -41.74
C LEU A 211 -60.05 32.67 -43.09
N LYS A 212 -60.44 31.90 -44.14
CA LYS A 212 -60.78 32.43 -45.47
C LYS A 212 -62.27 32.64 -45.75
N LYS A 213 -63.16 32.63 -44.67
CA LYS A 213 -64.53 33.03 -44.89
C LYS A 213 -64.62 34.55 -45.06
N PRO A 214 -64.90 35.05 -46.22
CA PRO A 214 -65.15 36.48 -46.48
C PRO A 214 -66.51 36.88 -45.87
N LYS A 215 -66.59 38.07 -45.36
CA LYS A 215 -67.82 38.77 -45.01
C LYS A 215 -68.73 38.92 -46.26
#